data_5695b379b407d3cfe16a5a587d6b97d1
#
_entry.id   5695b379b407d3cfe16a5a587d6b97d1
#
_cell.length_a   1.000
_cell.length_b   1.000
_cell.length_c   1.000
_cell.angle_alpha   90.00
_cell.angle_beta   90.00
_cell.angle_gamma   90.00
#
_symmetry.space_group_name_H-M   'P 1'
#
loop_
_entity.id
_entity.type
_entity.pdbx_description
1 polymer ?
#
loop_
_entity_poly.entity_id
_entity_poly.type
_entity_poly.pdbx_seq_one_letter_code
_entity_poly.pdbx_strand_id
1 'polypeptide(L)'
;MKRAVTLAWFVLALAGGGLFAQAPPMPKPVPEHQRLQYFVGEWKNEGNMKASPWGPGGKFTGTDHNSMLGGFFLVMHSEGTSPMGAMKEVAVMGFDPKEKIYTYDGYDNMGMHETSKGTVSGKTWTWLSPEQEMGGKKMKGRFILTEVGPSSYTYTYDSSTDGGPWTNIMEGKATKVK
;
A
#
# COMPACT_ATOMS: atom_id res chain seq x y z
N MET A 1 79.88 20.89 41.27
CA MET A 1 78.51 20.73 41.80
C MET A 1 77.53 20.67 40.59
N LYS A 2 77.14 19.43 40.15
CA LYS A 2 76.20 19.23 39.00
C LYS A 2 74.87 18.82 39.61
N ARG A 3 73.81 19.63 39.41
CA ARG A 3 72.43 19.31 39.80
C ARG A 3 71.79 18.56 38.70
N ALA A 4 71.37 17.30 38.94
CA ALA A 4 70.57 16.49 38.06
C ALA A 4 69.10 16.91 38.21
N VAL A 5 68.44 17.29 37.12
CA VAL A 5 67.00 17.57 37.05
C VAL A 5 66.33 16.31 36.50
N THR A 6 65.59 15.61 37.38
CA THR A 6 64.83 14.42 36.98
C THR A 6 63.47 14.88 36.46
N LEU A 7 63.24 14.70 35.16
CA LEU A 7 61.97 14.99 34.48
C LEU A 7 61.06 13.79 34.66
N ALA A 8 60.02 13.92 35.48
CA ALA A 8 58.95 12.87 35.60
C ALA A 8 57.94 13.02 34.48
N TRP A 9 57.86 12.03 33.62
CA TRP A 9 56.84 11.92 32.58
C TRP A 9 55.54 11.37 33.18
N PHE A 10 54.49 12.19 33.28
CA PHE A 10 53.15 11.78 33.60
C PHE A 10 52.49 11.26 32.31
N VAL A 11 52.37 9.94 32.18
CA VAL A 11 51.58 9.33 31.11
C VAL A 11 50.11 9.35 31.55
N LEU A 12 49.36 10.29 31.03
CA LEU A 12 47.90 10.35 31.18
C LEU A 12 47.25 9.34 30.24
N ALA A 13 46.91 8.15 30.72
CA ALA A 13 46.14 7.16 30.00
C ALA A 13 44.68 7.65 29.88
N LEU A 14 44.33 8.28 28.76
CA LEU A 14 42.96 8.54 28.37
C LEU A 14 42.28 7.19 28.03
N ALA A 15 41.63 6.60 29.02
CA ALA A 15 40.67 5.52 28.80
C ALA A 15 39.42 6.10 28.12
N GLY A 16 39.50 6.29 26.80
CA GLY A 16 38.38 6.64 25.96
C GLY A 16 37.46 5.43 25.86
N GLY A 17 36.58 5.21 26.84
CA GLY A 17 35.43 4.30 26.71
C GLY A 17 34.51 4.84 25.66
N GLY A 18 34.65 4.36 24.42
CA GLY A 18 33.69 4.65 23.35
C GLY A 18 32.32 4.15 23.77
N LEU A 19 31.41 5.07 24.08
CA LEU A 19 29.99 4.79 24.14
C LEU A 19 29.55 4.41 22.70
N PHE A 20 29.64 3.13 22.37
CA PHE A 20 28.95 2.61 21.20
C PHE A 20 27.45 2.80 21.48
N ALA A 21 26.87 3.88 20.98
CA ALA A 21 25.44 4.06 20.98
C ALA A 21 24.86 2.85 20.25
N GLN A 22 24.18 1.99 21.00
CA GLN A 22 23.53 0.80 20.45
C GLN A 22 22.50 1.31 19.43
N ALA A 23 22.64 0.90 18.16
CA ALA A 23 21.68 1.28 17.12
C ALA A 23 20.26 0.91 17.60
N PRO A 24 19.27 1.78 17.40
CA PRO A 24 17.91 1.47 17.81
C PRO A 24 17.47 0.16 17.18
N PRO A 25 16.72 -0.66 17.89
CA PRO A 25 16.26 -1.94 17.35
C PRO A 25 15.43 -1.71 16.07
N MET A 26 15.69 -2.51 15.05
CA MET A 26 14.93 -2.45 13.79
C MET A 26 13.45 -2.66 14.09
N PRO A 27 12.54 -1.87 13.49
CA PRO A 27 11.12 -2.05 13.65
C PRO A 27 10.70 -3.46 13.20
N LYS A 28 9.68 -4.01 13.83
CA LYS A 28 9.12 -5.34 13.48
C LYS A 28 7.71 -5.16 12.94
N PRO A 29 7.30 -5.96 11.95
CA PRO A 29 5.92 -5.96 11.47
C PRO A 29 4.94 -6.30 12.61
N VAL A 30 3.85 -5.55 12.70
CA VAL A 30 2.72 -5.82 13.61
C VAL A 30 1.69 -6.75 12.94
N PRO A 31 0.70 -7.30 13.69
CA PRO A 31 -0.30 -8.21 13.11
C PRO A 31 -1.05 -7.65 11.90
N GLU A 32 -1.27 -6.35 11.86
CA GLU A 32 -1.94 -5.68 10.73
C GLU A 32 -1.11 -5.76 9.44
N HIS A 33 0.22 -5.66 9.52
CA HIS A 33 1.08 -5.91 8.36
C HIS A 33 0.94 -7.36 7.86
N GLN A 34 0.77 -8.33 8.79
CA GLN A 34 0.61 -9.74 8.44
C GLN A 34 -0.72 -10.01 7.72
N ARG A 35 -1.76 -9.18 7.94
CA ARG A 35 -3.02 -9.26 7.20
C ARG A 35 -2.82 -9.08 5.69
N LEU A 36 -1.82 -8.31 5.26
CA LEU A 36 -1.49 -8.12 3.85
C LEU A 36 -1.00 -9.39 3.16
N GLN A 37 -0.56 -10.40 3.93
CA GLN A 37 -0.16 -11.72 3.40
C GLN A 37 -1.29 -12.43 2.65
N TYR A 38 -2.54 -12.10 2.95
CA TYR A 38 -3.70 -12.63 2.22
C TYR A 38 -3.56 -12.41 0.71
N PHE A 39 -3.06 -11.25 0.32
CA PHE A 39 -2.96 -10.84 -1.08
C PHE A 39 -1.69 -11.33 -1.79
N VAL A 40 -0.73 -11.91 -1.08
CA VAL A 40 0.53 -12.40 -1.69
C VAL A 40 0.26 -13.52 -2.68
N GLY A 41 0.97 -13.51 -3.81
CA GLY A 41 0.92 -14.52 -4.86
C GLY A 41 0.35 -13.99 -6.17
N GLU A 42 -0.07 -14.91 -7.03
CA GLU A 42 -0.65 -14.58 -8.34
C GLU A 42 -2.17 -14.67 -8.28
N TRP A 43 -2.83 -13.65 -8.83
CA TRP A 43 -4.28 -13.54 -8.84
C TRP A 43 -4.79 -13.28 -10.25
N LYS A 44 -5.93 -13.85 -10.57
CA LYS A 44 -6.71 -13.51 -11.78
C LYS A 44 -7.91 -12.68 -11.39
N ASN A 45 -8.05 -11.55 -12.06
CA ASN A 45 -9.15 -10.62 -11.89
C ASN A 45 -10.10 -10.67 -13.09
N GLU A 46 -11.39 -10.63 -12.82
CA GLU A 46 -12.44 -10.48 -13.81
C GLU A 46 -13.57 -9.63 -13.23
N GLY A 47 -14.19 -8.83 -14.05
CA GLY A 47 -15.28 -7.99 -13.59
C GLY A 47 -15.92 -7.20 -14.70
N ASN A 48 -16.73 -6.23 -14.28
CA ASN A 48 -17.48 -5.37 -15.16
C ASN A 48 -17.41 -3.91 -14.69
N MET A 49 -17.15 -3.02 -15.62
CA MET A 49 -17.23 -1.57 -15.43
C MET A 49 -18.57 -1.08 -15.98
N LYS A 50 -19.22 -0.17 -15.29
CA LYS A 50 -20.41 0.52 -15.79
C LYS A 50 -20.00 1.71 -16.65
N ALA A 51 -20.75 1.96 -17.71
CA ALA A 51 -20.57 3.18 -18.48
C ALA A 51 -20.76 4.41 -17.57
N SER A 52 -19.84 5.33 -17.65
CA SER A 52 -19.79 6.52 -16.80
C SER A 52 -19.21 7.70 -17.61
N PRO A 53 -19.22 8.93 -17.10
CA PRO A 53 -18.52 10.04 -17.73
C PRO A 53 -17.01 9.82 -17.91
N TRP A 54 -16.45 8.83 -17.22
CA TRP A 54 -15.01 8.49 -17.21
C TRP A 54 -14.61 7.45 -18.26
N GLY A 55 -15.57 6.77 -18.86
CA GLY A 55 -15.28 5.79 -19.87
C GLY A 55 -16.44 4.85 -20.20
N PRO A 56 -16.27 4.04 -21.26
CA PRO A 56 -17.26 3.05 -21.66
C PRO A 56 -17.36 1.92 -20.62
N GLY A 57 -18.56 1.41 -20.45
CA GLY A 57 -18.78 0.18 -19.69
C GLY A 57 -18.32 -1.04 -20.45
N GLY A 58 -18.14 -2.15 -19.73
CA GLY A 58 -17.80 -3.44 -20.30
C GLY A 58 -16.96 -4.30 -19.38
N LYS A 59 -16.60 -5.47 -19.85
CA LYS A 59 -15.81 -6.45 -19.10
C LYS A 59 -14.33 -6.01 -19.01
N PHE A 60 -13.71 -6.36 -17.90
CA PHE A 60 -12.26 -6.30 -17.76
C PHE A 60 -11.72 -7.63 -17.23
N THR A 61 -10.47 -7.90 -17.53
CA THR A 61 -9.71 -9.03 -16.99
C THR A 61 -8.28 -8.59 -16.69
N GLY A 62 -7.65 -9.22 -15.71
CA GLY A 62 -6.27 -8.90 -15.35
C GLY A 62 -5.61 -10.00 -14.54
N THR A 63 -4.33 -9.79 -14.31
CA THR A 63 -3.50 -10.61 -13.41
C THR A 63 -2.72 -9.71 -12.48
N ASP A 64 -2.58 -10.12 -11.23
CA ASP A 64 -1.72 -9.44 -10.26
C ASP A 64 -0.60 -10.39 -9.84
N HIS A 65 0.60 -9.83 -9.68
CA HIS A 65 1.75 -10.46 -9.05
C HIS A 65 2.12 -9.69 -7.80
N ASN A 66 1.81 -10.25 -6.65
CA ASN A 66 1.91 -9.57 -5.37
C ASN A 66 2.94 -10.21 -4.46
N SER A 67 3.82 -9.42 -3.88
CA SER A 67 4.87 -9.87 -2.97
C SER A 67 5.06 -8.94 -1.77
N MET A 68 5.55 -9.49 -0.64
CA MET A 68 5.88 -8.67 0.53
C MET A 68 7.28 -8.08 0.44
N LEU A 69 7.41 -6.81 0.73
CA LEU A 69 8.68 -6.12 0.96
C LEU A 69 8.94 -6.00 2.47
N GLY A 70 9.93 -6.73 2.96
CA GLY A 70 10.39 -6.67 4.35
C GLY A 70 9.35 -7.07 5.41
N GLY A 71 8.21 -7.62 5.00
CA GLY A 71 7.08 -7.96 5.89
C GLY A 71 6.21 -6.75 6.26
N PHE A 72 6.49 -5.55 5.74
CA PHE A 72 5.76 -4.32 6.04
C PHE A 72 4.83 -3.88 4.91
N PHE A 73 5.23 -4.10 3.67
CA PHE A 73 4.51 -3.59 2.50
C PHE A 73 4.18 -4.72 1.54
N LEU A 74 3.00 -4.67 0.97
CA LEU A 74 2.62 -5.48 -0.18
C LEU A 74 2.90 -4.66 -1.44
N VAL A 75 3.77 -5.18 -2.31
CA VAL A 75 4.02 -4.61 -3.63
C VAL A 75 3.20 -5.39 -4.64
N MET A 76 2.43 -4.68 -5.44
CA MET A 76 1.49 -5.23 -6.42
C MET A 76 1.91 -4.80 -7.82
N HIS A 77 1.93 -5.75 -8.74
CA HIS A 77 2.08 -5.51 -10.17
C HIS A 77 0.86 -6.07 -10.87
N SER A 78 0.05 -5.19 -11.44
CA SER A 78 -1.19 -5.56 -12.12
C SER A 78 -1.09 -5.26 -13.60
N GLU A 79 -1.60 -6.17 -14.41
CA GLU A 79 -1.76 -5.95 -15.85
C GLU A 79 -3.03 -6.62 -16.35
N GLY A 80 -3.64 -6.02 -17.38
CA GLY A 80 -4.89 -6.54 -17.90
C GLY A 80 -5.43 -5.73 -19.07
N THR A 81 -6.71 -5.95 -19.34
CA THR A 81 -7.44 -5.24 -20.38
C THR A 81 -8.79 -4.78 -19.84
N SER A 82 -9.22 -3.60 -20.27
CA SER A 82 -10.52 -3.02 -19.95
C SER A 82 -11.14 -2.42 -21.21
N PRO A 83 -12.39 -1.92 -21.15
CA PRO A 83 -12.98 -1.17 -22.24
C PRO A 83 -12.19 0.06 -22.69
N MET A 84 -11.30 0.56 -21.83
CA MET A 84 -10.40 1.69 -22.13
C MET A 84 -9.05 1.26 -22.74
N GLY A 85 -8.82 -0.05 -22.89
CA GLY A 85 -7.57 -0.59 -23.42
C GLY A 85 -6.74 -1.37 -22.41
N ALA A 86 -5.44 -1.51 -22.70
CA ALA A 86 -4.50 -2.19 -21.82
C ALA A 86 -4.27 -1.38 -20.54
N MET A 87 -4.32 -2.07 -19.40
CA MET A 87 -4.07 -1.51 -18.07
C MET A 87 -2.81 -2.13 -17.48
N LYS A 88 -1.98 -1.28 -16.88
CA LYS A 88 -0.84 -1.69 -16.06
C LYS A 88 -0.75 -0.78 -14.85
N GLU A 89 -0.47 -1.38 -13.71
CA GLU A 89 -0.35 -0.66 -12.46
C GLU A 89 0.76 -1.25 -11.61
N VAL A 90 1.45 -0.39 -10.89
CA VAL A 90 2.30 -0.76 -9.76
C VAL A 90 1.73 -0.06 -8.53
N ALA A 91 1.44 -0.84 -7.49
CA ALA A 91 0.91 -0.29 -6.26
C ALA A 91 1.62 -0.84 -5.03
N VAL A 92 1.55 -0.07 -3.94
CA VAL A 92 2.09 -0.45 -2.64
C VAL A 92 0.99 -0.29 -1.59
N MET A 93 0.71 -1.36 -0.86
CA MET A 93 -0.10 -1.31 0.36
C MET A 93 0.79 -1.42 1.59
N GLY A 94 0.48 -0.65 2.62
CA GLY A 94 1.15 -0.68 3.91
C GLY A 94 0.17 -0.53 5.06
N PHE A 95 0.70 -0.52 6.28
CA PHE A 95 -0.06 -0.17 7.47
C PHE A 95 0.71 0.86 8.28
N ASP A 96 0.06 1.95 8.63
CA ASP A 96 0.59 2.96 9.55
C ASP A 96 0.16 2.61 10.98
N PRO A 97 1.07 2.12 11.85
CA PRO A 97 0.72 1.74 13.22
C PRO A 97 0.40 2.94 14.12
N LYS A 98 0.84 4.14 13.76
CA LYS A 98 0.55 5.37 14.51
C LYS A 98 -0.89 5.84 14.26
N GLU A 99 -1.29 5.89 12.99
CA GLU A 99 -2.65 6.25 12.59
C GLU A 99 -3.62 5.06 12.66
N LYS A 100 -3.10 3.82 12.78
CA LYS A 100 -3.85 2.56 12.75
C LYS A 100 -4.69 2.41 11.49
N ILE A 101 -4.10 2.73 10.36
CA ILE A 101 -4.79 2.74 9.07
C ILE A 101 -3.91 2.06 8.00
N TYR A 102 -4.54 1.37 7.06
CA TYR A 102 -3.84 0.89 5.87
C TYR A 102 -3.69 2.01 4.86
N THR A 103 -2.58 1.99 4.13
CA THR A 103 -2.27 2.93 3.05
C THR A 103 -2.18 2.20 1.72
N TYR A 104 -2.58 2.88 0.66
CA TYR A 104 -2.44 2.44 -0.71
C TYR A 104 -1.92 3.60 -1.55
N ASP A 105 -0.91 3.30 -2.35
CA ASP A 105 -0.33 4.20 -3.35
C ASP A 105 -0.19 3.43 -4.67
N GLY A 106 -0.88 3.85 -5.72
CA GLY A 106 -0.88 3.21 -7.03
C GLY A 106 -0.48 4.17 -8.15
N TYR A 107 0.19 3.64 -9.16
CA TYR A 107 0.64 4.34 -10.36
C TYR A 107 0.31 3.51 -11.58
N ASP A 108 -0.41 4.08 -12.54
CA ASP A 108 -0.84 3.36 -13.72
C ASP A 108 -0.19 3.85 -15.02
N ASN A 109 -0.41 3.10 -16.11
CA ASN A 109 0.11 3.42 -17.43
C ASN A 109 -0.64 4.57 -18.15
N MET A 110 -1.64 5.17 -17.52
CA MET A 110 -2.31 6.39 -17.98
C MET A 110 -1.74 7.65 -17.32
N GLY A 111 -0.75 7.48 -16.42
CA GLY A 111 -0.10 8.56 -15.68
C GLY A 111 -0.89 9.00 -14.44
N MET A 112 -1.82 8.17 -13.97
CA MET A 112 -2.56 8.46 -12.75
C MET A 112 -1.75 8.02 -11.52
N HIS A 113 -1.85 8.82 -10.47
CA HIS A 113 -1.40 8.46 -9.13
C HIS A 113 -2.63 8.43 -8.22
N GLU A 114 -2.96 7.27 -7.72
CA GLU A 114 -4.04 7.07 -6.77
C GLU A 114 -3.49 6.82 -5.36
N THR A 115 -4.07 7.51 -4.38
CA THR A 115 -3.81 7.25 -2.96
C THR A 115 -5.11 6.96 -2.25
N SER A 116 -5.08 6.07 -1.26
CA SER A 116 -6.25 5.86 -0.41
C SER A 116 -5.88 5.38 0.99
N LYS A 117 -6.81 5.58 1.91
CA LYS A 117 -6.72 5.10 3.29
C LYS A 117 -7.73 3.99 3.51
N GLY A 118 -7.27 2.89 4.11
CA GLY A 118 -8.04 1.67 4.26
C GLY A 118 -8.30 1.26 5.71
N THR A 119 -9.45 0.67 5.94
CA THR A 119 -9.82 0.02 7.20
C THR A 119 -10.28 -1.40 6.94
N VAL A 120 -10.16 -2.26 7.96
CA VAL A 120 -10.59 -3.66 7.88
C VAL A 120 -11.57 -3.96 9.00
N SER A 121 -12.71 -4.54 8.66
CA SER A 121 -13.69 -5.05 9.61
C SER A 121 -14.03 -6.51 9.23
N GLY A 122 -13.59 -7.46 10.05
CA GLY A 122 -13.73 -8.88 9.74
C GLY A 122 -13.00 -9.24 8.44
N LYS A 123 -13.77 -9.58 7.41
CA LYS A 123 -13.28 -9.95 6.08
C LYS A 123 -13.43 -8.83 5.04
N THR A 124 -13.90 -7.66 5.45
CA THR A 124 -14.18 -6.54 4.55
C THR A 124 -13.14 -5.45 4.73
N TRP A 125 -12.51 -5.07 3.63
CA TRP A 125 -11.57 -3.96 3.49
C TRP A 125 -12.31 -2.82 2.81
N THR A 126 -12.20 -1.63 3.38
CA THR A 126 -12.81 -0.42 2.79
C THR A 126 -11.73 0.63 2.61
N TRP A 127 -11.51 1.05 1.39
CA TRP A 127 -10.54 2.05 0.99
C TRP A 127 -11.26 3.32 0.53
N LEU A 128 -10.80 4.46 0.99
CA LEU A 128 -11.35 5.76 0.62
C LEU A 128 -10.25 6.64 0.01
N SER A 129 -10.47 7.10 -1.20
CA SER A 129 -9.60 8.12 -1.81
C SER A 129 -9.84 9.49 -1.18
N PRO A 130 -8.84 10.37 -1.15
CA PRO A 130 -9.08 11.78 -0.85
C PRO A 130 -10.06 12.38 -1.86
N GLU A 131 -10.70 13.49 -1.48
CA GLU A 131 -11.50 14.26 -2.41
C GLU A 131 -10.60 14.89 -3.48
N GLN A 132 -10.95 14.70 -4.72
CA GLN A 132 -10.24 15.25 -5.88
C GLN A 132 -11.20 16.09 -6.72
N GLU A 133 -10.70 17.16 -7.32
CA GLU A 133 -11.47 17.92 -8.29
C GLU A 133 -11.23 17.37 -9.70
N MET A 134 -12.30 17.02 -10.39
CA MET A 134 -12.24 16.45 -11.72
C MET A 134 -13.39 17.03 -12.57
N GLY A 135 -13.05 17.75 -13.64
CA GLY A 135 -14.06 18.39 -14.50
C GLY A 135 -14.94 19.41 -13.77
N GLY A 136 -14.40 20.12 -12.77
CA GLY A 136 -15.12 21.10 -11.96
C GLY A 136 -16.07 20.49 -10.91
N LYS A 137 -15.96 19.20 -10.65
CA LYS A 137 -16.74 18.48 -9.64
C LYS A 137 -15.80 17.86 -8.61
N LYS A 138 -16.25 17.80 -7.36
CA LYS A 138 -15.57 17.12 -6.27
C LYS A 138 -15.92 15.64 -6.30
N MET A 139 -14.92 14.80 -6.34
CA MET A 139 -15.10 13.36 -6.44
C MET A 139 -14.37 12.62 -5.34
N LYS A 140 -15.00 11.56 -4.84
CA LYS A 140 -14.41 10.59 -3.92
C LYS A 140 -14.62 9.19 -4.46
N GLY A 141 -13.60 8.34 -4.32
CA GLY A 141 -13.67 6.91 -4.59
C GLY A 141 -13.80 6.10 -3.32
N ARG A 142 -14.51 4.99 -3.40
CA ARG A 142 -14.59 3.97 -2.36
C ARG A 142 -14.40 2.60 -2.97
N PHE A 143 -13.32 1.92 -2.64
CA PHE A 143 -13.09 0.54 -3.02
C PHE A 143 -13.41 -0.36 -1.82
N ILE A 144 -14.29 -1.33 -2.03
CA ILE A 144 -14.68 -2.31 -1.01
C ILE A 144 -14.27 -3.67 -1.51
N LEU A 145 -13.47 -4.39 -0.71
CA LEU A 145 -13.05 -5.74 -0.99
C LEU A 145 -13.54 -6.66 0.13
N THR A 146 -14.11 -7.80 -0.23
CA THR A 146 -14.58 -8.81 0.72
C THR A 146 -13.93 -10.15 0.45
N GLU A 147 -13.17 -10.65 1.43
CA GLU A 147 -12.57 -11.99 1.39
C GLU A 147 -13.68 -13.05 1.43
N VAL A 148 -13.83 -13.81 0.34
CA VAL A 148 -14.82 -14.91 0.24
C VAL A 148 -14.25 -16.20 0.79
N GLY A 149 -12.97 -16.44 0.55
CA GLY A 149 -12.24 -17.62 1.01
C GLY A 149 -10.73 -17.36 1.02
N PRO A 150 -9.91 -18.37 1.30
CA PRO A 150 -8.45 -18.20 1.37
C PRO A 150 -7.82 -17.85 0.02
N SER A 151 -8.53 -18.08 -1.07
CA SER A 151 -8.04 -17.91 -2.45
C SER A 151 -9.00 -17.11 -3.34
N SER A 152 -9.93 -16.35 -2.77
CA SER A 152 -10.84 -15.52 -3.56
C SER A 152 -11.42 -14.36 -2.76
N TYR A 153 -11.58 -13.23 -3.42
CA TYR A 153 -12.30 -12.07 -2.90
C TYR A 153 -13.16 -11.45 -4.01
N THR A 154 -14.19 -10.74 -3.61
CA THR A 154 -14.97 -9.86 -4.48
C THR A 154 -14.67 -8.41 -4.16
N TYR A 155 -14.88 -7.52 -5.11
CA TYR A 155 -14.69 -6.11 -4.88
C TYR A 155 -15.64 -5.24 -5.68
N THR A 156 -15.88 -4.04 -5.18
CA THR A 156 -16.63 -2.99 -5.85
C THR A 156 -15.86 -1.68 -5.77
N TYR A 157 -16.03 -0.85 -6.78
CA TYR A 157 -15.58 0.54 -6.73
C TYR A 157 -16.79 1.46 -6.92
N ASP A 158 -16.99 2.31 -5.94
CA ASP A 158 -18.07 3.29 -5.91
C ASP A 158 -17.49 4.70 -6.02
N SER A 159 -18.19 5.59 -6.67
CA SER A 159 -17.88 7.00 -6.75
C SER A 159 -18.98 7.85 -6.14
N SER A 160 -18.60 8.94 -5.46
CA SER A 160 -19.50 10.00 -4.99
C SER A 160 -19.08 11.32 -5.61
N THR A 161 -20.02 12.07 -6.15
CA THR A 161 -19.79 13.37 -6.79
C THR A 161 -20.46 14.45 -5.96
N ASP A 162 -19.73 15.55 -5.66
CA ASP A 162 -20.20 16.72 -4.90
C ASP A 162 -20.88 16.35 -3.55
N GLY A 163 -20.36 15.30 -2.89
CA GLY A 163 -20.91 14.79 -1.62
C GLY A 163 -22.25 14.06 -1.75
N GLY A 164 -22.68 13.76 -2.98
CA GLY A 164 -23.89 12.99 -3.26
C GLY A 164 -23.78 11.51 -2.90
N PRO A 165 -24.79 10.70 -3.22
CA PRO A 165 -24.80 9.28 -2.89
C PRO A 165 -23.69 8.52 -3.61
N TRP A 166 -23.25 7.41 -2.99
CA TRP A 166 -22.32 6.48 -3.61
C TRP A 166 -22.99 5.74 -4.77
N THR A 167 -22.35 5.77 -5.92
CA THR A 167 -22.78 5.07 -7.13
C THR A 167 -21.74 4.03 -7.50
N ASN A 168 -22.15 2.77 -7.59
CA ASN A 168 -21.28 1.70 -8.02
C ASN A 168 -20.92 1.85 -9.51
N ILE A 169 -19.62 1.86 -9.82
CA ILE A 169 -19.09 2.02 -11.18
C ILE A 169 -18.26 0.83 -11.64
N MET A 170 -17.85 -0.05 -10.72
CA MET A 170 -17.12 -1.28 -11.05
C MET A 170 -17.41 -2.36 -10.02
N GLU A 171 -17.48 -3.60 -10.49
CA GLU A 171 -17.50 -4.78 -9.64
C GLU A 171 -16.65 -5.88 -10.24
N GLY A 172 -16.07 -6.71 -9.39
CA GLY A 172 -15.21 -7.77 -9.84
C GLY A 172 -14.95 -8.84 -8.78
N LYS A 173 -14.22 -9.84 -9.23
CA LYS A 173 -13.76 -10.96 -8.43
C LYS A 173 -12.31 -11.24 -8.75
N ALA A 174 -11.55 -11.58 -7.74
CA ALA A 174 -10.20 -12.11 -7.87
C ALA A 174 -10.14 -13.55 -7.37
N THR A 175 -9.35 -14.36 -8.06
CA THR A 175 -9.10 -15.76 -7.70
C THR A 175 -7.61 -16.01 -7.74
N LYS A 176 -7.07 -16.55 -6.65
CA LYS A 176 -5.66 -16.89 -6.52
C LYS A 176 -5.31 -18.08 -7.39
N VAL A 177 -4.20 -17.98 -8.12
CA VAL A 177 -3.72 -19.03 -9.04
C VAL A 177 -2.51 -19.74 -8.46
N LYS A 178 -1.68 -19.01 -7.68
CA LYS A 178 -0.49 -19.52 -6.97
C LYS A 178 -0.25 -18.75 -5.68
#